data_e6171a3b138fd04a1d06d40384d46976
#
_entry.id   e6171a3b138fd04a1d06d40384d46976
#
_cell.length_a   1.000
_cell.length_b   1.000
_cell.length_c   1.000
_cell.angle_alpha   90.00
_cell.angle_beta   90.00
_cell.angle_gamma   90.00
#
_symmetry.space_group_name_H-M   'P 1'
#
loop_
_entity.id
_entity.type
_entity.pdbx_description
1 polymer ?
#
loop_
_entity_poly.entity_id
_entity_poly.type
_entity_poly.pdbx_seq_one_letter_code
_entity_poly.pdbx_strand_id
1 'polypeptide(L)'
;MPSKSRQGGFTLIELMIVVAIIAILSAIALPQYQNYTAKAQTSAALAELAPGKIGVETIYAESGTLATTAADLGLQGTTPRCKSIDVSMLATGIASLSCDLVEGSKVSGELKLSRDDNGAWTCSSSMSRKDLLPPSCRI
;
A
#
# COMPACT_ATOMS: atom_id res chain seq x y z
N MET A 1 29.68 -58.55 13.86
CA MET A 1 30.54 -57.36 14.13
C MET A 1 29.74 -56.12 13.86
N PRO A 2 29.49 -55.24 14.82
CA PRO A 2 28.75 -54.01 14.54
C PRO A 2 29.63 -53.01 13.77
N SER A 3 29.13 -52.52 12.63
CA SER A 3 29.79 -51.47 11.83
C SER A 3 29.74 -50.16 12.59
N LYS A 4 30.92 -49.61 12.94
CA LYS A 4 31.07 -48.28 13.50
C LYS A 4 30.66 -47.23 12.43
N SER A 5 29.47 -46.66 12.54
CA SER A 5 29.05 -45.51 11.75
C SER A 5 29.99 -44.33 12.07
N ARG A 6 30.74 -43.84 11.08
CA ARG A 6 31.53 -42.62 11.20
C ARG A 6 30.53 -41.44 11.30
N GLN A 7 30.39 -40.88 12.48
CA GLN A 7 29.71 -39.59 12.67
C GLN A 7 30.65 -38.49 12.14
N GLY A 8 30.40 -38.02 10.95
CA GLY A 8 31.03 -36.81 10.40
C GLY A 8 30.40 -35.58 11.06
N GLY A 9 31.18 -34.82 11.85
CA GLY A 9 30.76 -33.53 12.39
C GLY A 9 31.15 -32.38 11.45
N PHE A 10 30.39 -31.28 11.48
CA PHE A 10 30.73 -30.02 10.79
C PHE A 10 32.00 -29.42 11.41
N THR A 11 32.91 -28.91 10.55
CA THR A 11 34.06 -28.13 11.03
C THR A 11 33.60 -26.70 11.39
N LEU A 12 34.34 -26.07 12.31
CA LEU A 12 34.06 -24.69 12.72
C LEU A 12 34.19 -23.71 11.54
N ILE A 13 35.13 -23.94 10.64
CA ILE A 13 35.36 -23.10 9.45
C ILE A 13 34.20 -23.23 8.43
N GLU A 14 33.64 -24.43 8.26
CA GLU A 14 32.45 -24.61 7.39
C GLU A 14 31.28 -23.82 7.91
N LEU A 15 31.04 -23.82 9.23
CA LEU A 15 29.98 -23.02 9.83
C LEU A 15 30.25 -21.52 9.65
N MET A 16 31.49 -21.05 9.86
CA MET A 16 31.84 -19.63 9.69
C MET A 16 31.61 -19.13 8.26
N ILE A 17 31.96 -19.91 7.25
CA ILE A 17 31.73 -19.54 5.84
C ILE A 17 30.22 -19.43 5.55
N VAL A 18 29.42 -20.37 6.03
CA VAL A 18 27.99 -20.39 5.80
C VAL A 18 27.30 -19.16 6.40
N VAL A 19 27.63 -18.84 7.67
CA VAL A 19 27.02 -17.64 8.31
C VAL A 19 27.49 -16.35 7.65
N ALA A 20 28.74 -16.28 7.16
CA ALA A 20 29.23 -15.12 6.43
C ALA A 20 28.48 -14.90 5.11
N ILE A 21 28.23 -15.96 4.35
CA ILE A 21 27.45 -15.89 3.09
C ILE A 21 26.02 -15.45 3.38
N ILE A 22 25.37 -16.05 4.39
CA ILE A 22 23.99 -15.68 4.78
C ILE A 22 23.93 -14.20 5.17
N ALA A 23 24.90 -13.70 5.93
CA ALA A 23 24.95 -12.29 6.34
C ALA A 23 25.02 -11.34 5.14
N ILE A 24 25.87 -11.65 4.15
CA ILE A 24 26.01 -10.83 2.93
C ILE A 24 24.71 -10.86 2.11
N LEU A 25 24.15 -12.04 1.88
CA LEU A 25 22.90 -12.17 1.12
C LEU A 25 21.73 -11.45 1.80
N SER A 26 21.62 -11.57 3.12
CA SER A 26 20.57 -10.92 3.92
C SER A 26 20.68 -9.40 3.86
N ALA A 27 21.89 -8.85 3.86
CA ALA A 27 22.12 -7.40 3.77
C ALA A 27 21.54 -6.78 2.49
N ILE A 28 21.48 -7.54 1.40
CA ILE A 28 20.93 -7.09 0.11
C ILE A 28 19.44 -7.43 0.02
N ALA A 29 19.04 -8.61 0.48
CA ALA A 29 17.68 -9.12 0.33
C ALA A 29 16.66 -8.35 1.17
N LEU A 30 16.97 -8.00 2.41
CA LEU A 30 16.03 -7.33 3.33
C LEU A 30 15.55 -5.97 2.82
N PRO A 31 16.40 -5.04 2.36
CA PRO A 31 15.94 -3.75 1.83
C PRO A 31 15.03 -3.90 0.61
N GLN A 32 15.32 -4.86 -0.27
CA GLN A 32 14.52 -5.12 -1.47
C GLN A 32 13.15 -5.70 -1.11
N TYR A 33 13.11 -6.62 -0.15
CA TYR A 33 11.85 -7.15 0.37
C TYR A 33 10.97 -6.05 0.96
N GLN A 34 11.54 -5.14 1.75
CA GLN A 34 10.81 -3.99 2.30
C GLN A 34 10.27 -3.05 1.23
N ASN A 35 11.00 -2.81 0.14
CA ASN A 35 10.52 -2.01 -0.98
C ASN A 35 9.35 -2.71 -1.69
N TYR A 36 9.43 -4.02 -1.88
CA TYR A 36 8.36 -4.80 -2.49
C TYR A 36 7.08 -4.79 -1.65
N THR A 37 7.20 -5.03 -0.35
CA THR A 37 6.06 -4.99 0.57
C THR A 37 5.43 -3.61 0.66
N ALA A 38 6.24 -2.54 0.66
CA ALA A 38 5.74 -1.16 0.64
C ALA A 38 4.95 -0.85 -0.65
N LYS A 39 5.44 -1.27 -1.82
CA LYS A 39 4.71 -1.13 -3.09
C LYS A 39 3.39 -1.91 -3.08
N ALA A 40 3.40 -3.12 -2.55
CA ALA A 40 2.20 -3.93 -2.41
C ALA A 40 1.18 -3.26 -1.47
N GLN A 41 1.62 -2.68 -0.37
CA GLN A 41 0.78 -1.97 0.58
C GLN A 41 0.13 -0.74 -0.05
N THR A 42 0.88 0.11 -0.74
CA THR A 42 0.33 1.31 -1.40
C THR A 42 -0.63 0.96 -2.54
N SER A 43 -0.34 -0.09 -3.30
CA SER A 43 -1.24 -0.59 -4.35
C SER A 43 -2.53 -1.16 -3.79
N ALA A 44 -2.45 -1.89 -2.66
CA ALA A 44 -3.63 -2.42 -1.98
C ALA A 44 -4.49 -1.28 -1.38
N ALA A 45 -3.87 -0.25 -0.79
CA ALA A 45 -4.59 0.92 -0.29
C ALA A 45 -5.35 1.65 -1.41
N LEU A 46 -4.72 1.81 -2.58
CA LEU A 46 -5.40 2.39 -3.75
C LEU A 46 -6.57 1.52 -4.22
N ALA A 47 -6.42 0.19 -4.19
CA ALA A 47 -7.50 -0.73 -4.56
C ALA A 47 -8.68 -0.70 -3.57
N GLU A 48 -8.42 -0.43 -2.30
CA GLU A 48 -9.46 -0.25 -1.27
C GLU A 48 -10.21 1.08 -1.45
N LEU A 49 -9.53 2.12 -1.95
CA LEU A 49 -10.10 3.45 -2.19
C LEU A 49 -10.84 3.56 -3.54
N ALA A 50 -10.37 2.88 -4.55
CA ALA A 50 -10.85 2.99 -5.93
C ALA A 50 -12.36 2.71 -6.13
N PRO A 51 -13.01 1.78 -5.42
CA PRO A 51 -14.47 1.56 -5.54
C PRO A 51 -15.30 2.79 -5.20
N GLY A 52 -14.79 3.68 -4.34
CA GLY A 52 -15.47 4.95 -4.00
C GLY A 52 -15.70 5.86 -5.19
N LYS A 53 -14.91 5.75 -6.27
CA LYS A 53 -15.15 6.48 -7.51
C LYS A 53 -16.52 6.15 -8.08
N ILE A 54 -16.91 4.87 -8.10
CA ILE A 54 -18.20 4.42 -8.62
C ILE A 54 -19.33 5.01 -7.76
N GLY A 55 -19.16 5.02 -6.43
CA GLY A 55 -20.13 5.63 -5.51
C GLY A 55 -20.31 7.14 -5.80
N VAL A 56 -19.22 7.88 -6.00
CA VAL A 56 -19.27 9.31 -6.35
C VAL A 56 -19.99 9.53 -7.68
N GLU A 57 -19.66 8.76 -8.74
CA GLU A 57 -20.30 8.90 -10.04
C GLU A 57 -21.80 8.58 -9.97
N THR A 58 -22.18 7.56 -9.20
CA THR A 58 -23.59 7.18 -9.02
C THR A 58 -24.37 8.31 -8.33
N ILE A 59 -23.85 8.82 -7.20
CA ILE A 59 -24.51 9.91 -6.47
C ILE A 59 -24.61 11.16 -7.33
N TYR A 60 -23.57 11.50 -8.09
CA TYR A 60 -23.56 12.65 -8.98
C TYR A 60 -24.59 12.51 -10.11
N ALA A 61 -24.67 11.33 -10.74
CA ALA A 61 -25.61 11.06 -11.82
C ALA A 61 -27.08 11.06 -11.36
N GLU A 62 -27.33 10.59 -10.14
CA GLU A 62 -28.69 10.54 -9.58
C GLU A 62 -29.12 11.84 -8.90
N SER A 63 -28.24 12.86 -8.86
CA SER A 63 -28.44 14.12 -8.11
C SER A 63 -28.83 13.85 -6.64
N GLY A 64 -28.22 12.83 -6.06
CA GLY A 64 -28.48 12.34 -4.72
C GLY A 64 -27.90 13.23 -3.62
N THR A 65 -28.01 12.77 -2.39
CA THR A 65 -27.38 13.40 -1.22
C THR A 65 -25.89 13.27 -1.32
N LEU A 66 -25.16 14.39 -1.20
CA LEU A 66 -23.70 14.41 -1.31
C LEU A 66 -23.06 13.49 -0.26
N ALA A 67 -22.08 12.70 -0.70
CA ALA A 67 -21.30 11.85 0.18
C ALA A 67 -20.37 12.70 1.06
N THR A 68 -20.39 12.44 2.35
CA THR A 68 -19.52 13.08 3.35
C THR A 68 -18.71 12.07 4.16
N THR A 69 -19.07 10.81 4.04
CA THR A 69 -18.41 9.70 4.74
C THR A 69 -18.06 8.57 3.79
N ALA A 70 -17.11 7.74 4.18
CA ALA A 70 -16.73 6.53 3.43
C ALA A 70 -17.95 5.59 3.24
N ALA A 71 -18.79 5.47 4.26
CA ALA A 71 -19.98 4.61 4.23
C ALA A 71 -21.00 5.03 3.16
N ASP A 72 -21.13 6.32 2.87
CA ASP A 72 -22.02 6.84 1.82
C ASP A 72 -21.61 6.32 0.42
N LEU A 73 -20.35 5.98 0.26
CA LEU A 73 -19.79 5.42 -0.98
C LEU A 73 -19.64 3.89 -0.95
N GLY A 74 -20.15 3.24 0.11
CA GLY A 74 -19.99 1.79 0.30
C GLY A 74 -18.58 1.38 0.70
N LEU A 75 -17.75 2.32 1.18
CA LEU A 75 -16.40 2.05 1.67
C LEU A 75 -16.42 1.88 3.19
N GLN A 76 -15.41 1.18 3.69
CA GLN A 76 -15.12 1.16 5.13
C GLN A 76 -14.36 2.43 5.52
N GLY A 77 -14.67 3.01 6.67
CA GLY A 77 -13.97 4.20 7.18
C GLY A 77 -12.52 3.91 7.59
N THR A 78 -12.22 2.65 7.95
CA THR A 78 -10.89 2.17 8.30
C THR A 78 -10.66 0.79 7.68
N THR A 79 -9.42 0.50 7.28
CA THR A 79 -9.03 -0.77 6.67
C THR A 79 -7.66 -1.20 7.18
N PRO A 80 -7.19 -2.40 6.87
CA PRO A 80 -5.82 -2.79 7.19
C PRO A 80 -4.73 -1.91 6.54
N ARG A 81 -5.07 -1.11 5.51
CA ARG A 81 -4.14 -0.24 4.78
C ARG A 81 -4.37 1.25 5.05
N CYS A 82 -5.60 1.64 5.39
CA CYS A 82 -5.98 3.03 5.63
C CYS A 82 -6.41 3.20 7.09
N LYS A 83 -5.72 4.05 7.85
CA LYS A 83 -6.13 4.44 9.23
C LYS A 83 -7.48 5.14 9.20
N SER A 84 -7.69 5.99 8.20
CA SER A 84 -8.97 6.64 7.90
C SER A 84 -9.16 6.74 6.40
N ILE A 85 -10.42 6.70 5.97
CA ILE A 85 -10.82 7.06 4.63
C ILE A 85 -11.76 8.25 4.76
N ASP A 86 -11.33 9.40 4.24
CA ASP A 86 -12.08 10.65 4.27
C ASP A 86 -12.64 10.95 2.89
N VAL A 87 -13.86 11.47 2.88
CA VAL A 87 -14.63 11.75 1.67
C VAL A 87 -15.10 13.19 1.69
N SER A 88 -14.95 13.88 0.57
CA SER A 88 -15.53 15.19 0.34
C SER A 88 -16.10 15.24 -1.08
N MET A 89 -17.35 15.71 -1.20
CA MET A 89 -18.04 15.84 -2.48
C MET A 89 -18.81 17.15 -2.51
N LEU A 90 -18.75 17.84 -3.65
CA LEU A 90 -19.49 19.07 -3.92
C LEU A 90 -20.61 18.82 -4.95
N ALA A 91 -21.64 19.66 -4.94
CA ALA A 91 -22.74 19.58 -5.89
C ALA A 91 -22.30 19.78 -7.36
N THR A 92 -21.14 20.40 -7.58
CA THR A 92 -20.50 20.54 -8.89
C THR A 92 -19.91 19.23 -9.45
N GLY A 93 -19.92 18.15 -8.64
CA GLY A 93 -19.27 16.88 -8.98
C GLY A 93 -17.81 16.81 -8.64
N ILE A 94 -17.19 17.90 -8.15
CA ILE A 94 -15.83 17.85 -7.60
C ILE A 94 -15.86 16.98 -6.35
N ALA A 95 -14.95 16.01 -6.28
CA ALA A 95 -14.87 15.09 -5.15
C ALA A 95 -13.44 14.71 -4.82
N SER A 96 -13.20 14.35 -3.59
CA SER A 96 -11.93 13.78 -3.14
C SER A 96 -12.16 12.61 -2.18
N LEU A 97 -11.38 11.56 -2.40
CA LEU A 97 -11.30 10.38 -1.55
C LEU A 97 -9.86 10.28 -1.07
N SER A 98 -9.64 10.30 0.21
CA SER A 98 -8.29 10.17 0.76
C SER A 98 -8.19 9.02 1.75
N CYS A 99 -7.03 8.35 1.72
CA CYS A 99 -6.66 7.27 2.61
C CYS A 99 -5.40 7.69 3.37
N ASP A 100 -5.49 7.89 4.68
CA ASP A 100 -4.32 8.02 5.54
C ASP A 100 -3.71 6.63 5.73
N LEU A 101 -2.53 6.44 5.17
CA LEU A 101 -1.87 5.14 5.12
C LEU A 101 -1.47 4.65 6.51
N VAL A 102 -1.71 3.37 6.77
CA VAL A 102 -1.15 2.72 7.95
C VAL A 102 0.37 2.73 7.83
N GLU A 103 1.03 3.31 8.83
CA GLU A 103 2.48 3.45 8.83
C GLU A 103 3.19 2.10 8.81
N GLY A 104 4.18 2.01 7.96
CA GLY A 104 5.12 0.89 7.86
C GLY A 104 6.55 1.39 7.79
N SER A 105 7.50 0.48 7.70
CA SER A 105 8.93 0.84 7.67
C SER A 105 9.31 1.83 6.56
N LYS A 106 8.53 1.88 5.47
CA LYS A 106 8.75 2.74 4.29
C LYS A 106 7.47 3.37 3.75
N VAL A 107 6.35 3.19 4.43
CA VAL A 107 5.05 3.71 4.04
C VAL A 107 4.56 4.68 5.10
N SER A 108 4.27 5.92 4.68
CA SER A 108 3.67 6.95 5.53
C SER A 108 3.04 8.01 4.66
N GLY A 109 2.02 8.70 5.16
CA GLY A 109 1.34 9.77 4.45
C GLY A 109 0.00 9.33 3.86
N GLU A 110 -0.47 10.07 2.86
CA GLU A 110 -1.81 9.97 2.33
C GLU A 110 -1.80 9.60 0.84
N LEU A 111 -2.74 8.76 0.43
CA LEU A 111 -3.15 8.58 -0.96
C LEU A 111 -4.47 9.31 -1.19
N LYS A 112 -4.56 10.06 -2.28
CA LYS A 112 -5.74 10.85 -2.61
C LYS A 112 -6.16 10.65 -4.06
N LEU A 113 -7.44 10.33 -4.25
CA LEU A 113 -8.12 10.34 -5.53
C LEU A 113 -8.96 11.61 -5.60
N SER A 114 -8.78 12.41 -6.63
CA SER A 114 -9.51 13.66 -6.84
C SER A 114 -10.22 13.64 -8.17
N ARG A 115 -11.49 14.01 -8.17
CA ARG A 115 -12.34 14.23 -9.34
C ARG A 115 -12.47 15.72 -9.59
N ASP A 116 -12.20 16.15 -10.81
CA ASP A 116 -12.45 17.53 -11.23
C ASP A 116 -13.91 17.75 -11.68
N ASP A 117 -14.22 18.98 -12.04
CA ASP A 117 -15.53 19.39 -12.56
C ASP A 117 -15.89 18.77 -13.93
N ASN A 118 -14.87 18.34 -14.68
CA ASN A 118 -15.05 17.66 -15.97
C ASN A 118 -15.21 16.13 -15.83
N GLY A 119 -15.12 15.61 -14.60
CA GLY A 119 -15.24 14.19 -14.32
C GLY A 119 -13.91 13.40 -14.44
N ALA A 120 -12.78 14.08 -14.64
CA ALA A 120 -11.51 13.41 -14.69
C ALA A 120 -10.98 13.08 -13.28
N TRP A 121 -10.47 11.85 -13.14
CA TRP A 121 -9.88 11.38 -11.89
C TRP A 121 -8.37 11.39 -11.93
N THR A 122 -7.78 11.96 -10.90
CA THR A 122 -6.32 11.98 -10.69
C THR A 122 -5.98 11.35 -9.36
N CYS A 123 -4.81 10.71 -9.28
CA CYS A 123 -4.25 10.18 -8.05
C CYS A 123 -3.02 10.99 -7.66
N SER A 124 -2.94 11.36 -6.40
CA SER A 124 -1.78 12.03 -5.80
C SER A 124 -1.44 11.41 -4.44
N SER A 125 -0.27 11.72 -3.91
CA SER A 125 0.16 11.25 -2.60
C SER A 125 1.12 12.24 -1.94
N SER A 126 1.02 12.36 -0.63
CA SER A 126 1.97 13.10 0.20
C SER A 126 3.23 12.30 0.55
N MET A 127 3.31 11.02 0.16
CA MET A 127 4.47 10.16 0.40
C MET A 127 5.74 10.71 -0.24
N SER A 128 6.85 10.77 0.50
CA SER A 128 8.15 11.22 0.00
C SER A 128 8.74 10.24 -1.04
N ARG A 129 8.55 8.93 -0.82
CA ARG A 129 9.07 7.86 -1.68
C ARG A 129 8.10 7.57 -2.83
N LYS A 130 8.15 8.42 -3.86
CA LYS A 130 7.29 8.28 -5.05
C LYS A 130 7.51 6.97 -5.81
N ASP A 131 8.71 6.40 -5.75
CA ASP A 131 9.07 5.11 -6.36
C ASP A 131 8.31 3.91 -5.76
N LEU A 132 7.76 4.05 -4.55
CA LEU A 132 6.96 3.04 -3.87
C LEU A 132 5.45 3.18 -4.15
N LEU A 133 5.04 4.22 -4.86
CA LEU A 133 3.64 4.45 -5.22
C LEU A 133 3.25 3.71 -6.52
N PRO A 134 1.95 3.40 -6.69
CA PRO A 134 1.42 3.01 -8.00
C PRO A 134 1.74 4.08 -9.07
N PRO A 135 2.00 3.70 -10.32
CA PRO A 135 2.39 4.65 -11.37
C PRO A 135 1.41 5.83 -11.53
N SER A 136 0.12 5.59 -11.35
CA SER A 136 -0.94 6.61 -11.45
C SER A 136 -0.90 7.67 -10.34
N CYS A 137 -0.18 7.41 -9.24
CA CYS A 137 -0.15 8.28 -8.05
C CYS A 137 1.24 8.93 -7.80
N ARG A 138 2.13 8.88 -8.80
CA ARG A 138 3.51 9.42 -8.67
C ARG A 138 3.63 10.90 -8.99
N ILE A 139 2.52 11.57 -9.21
CA ILE A 139 2.45 12.99 -9.54
C ILE A 139 2.83 13.83 -8.32
#